data_d595b26f8720b665554c8b779c16e25c
#
_entry.id   d595b26f8720b665554c8b779c16e25c
#
_cell.length_a   1.000
_cell.length_b   1.000
_cell.length_c   1.000
_cell.angle_alpha   90.00
_cell.angle_beta   90.00
_cell.angle_gamma   90.00
#
_symmetry.space_group_name_H-M   'P 1'
#
loop_
_entity.id
_entity.type
_entity.pdbx_description
1 polymer ?
#
loop_
_entity_poly.entity_id
_entity_poly.type
_entity_poly.pdbx_seq_one_letter_code
_entity_poly.pdbx_strand_id
1 'polypeptide(L)'
;MRNLIGQLTRNRILIIIVISSLLSLIILYVINSNDQDLQPIYMDSFVLDDLDGQPLDILDLHNQEPLIINFWATWCAPCRKEMPLLNNYYLTRNADQANVLGIAIDEIDQVNSFVAELGIDFPVLVGQSEAYELMQTLGNTILTLPYTIVVNNEGLIIWSKSTEIKREDLQQIQQLQ
;
A
#
# COMPACT_ATOMS: atom_id res chain seq x y z
N MET A 1 48.75 50.06 0.46
CA MET A 1 47.27 49.94 0.59
C MET A 1 46.57 49.19 -0.55
N ARG A 2 46.88 49.44 -1.82
CA ARG A 2 46.24 48.81 -3.00
C ARG A 2 46.32 47.25 -3.03
N ASN A 3 47.44 46.67 -2.60
CA ASN A 3 47.63 45.18 -2.61
C ASN A 3 46.82 44.46 -1.53
N LEU A 4 46.54 45.04 -0.39
CA LEU A 4 45.76 44.45 0.68
C LEU A 4 44.27 44.34 0.32
N ILE A 5 43.72 45.38 -0.33
CA ILE A 5 42.34 45.41 -0.78
C ILE A 5 42.08 44.32 -1.86
N GLY A 6 43.03 44.16 -2.79
CA GLY A 6 42.95 43.13 -3.82
C GLY A 6 43.04 41.70 -3.29
N GLN A 7 43.80 41.45 -2.23
CA GLN A 7 43.82 40.13 -1.56
C GLN A 7 42.54 39.84 -0.79
N LEU A 8 41.97 40.82 -0.11
CA LEU A 8 40.71 40.66 0.65
C LEU A 8 39.52 40.36 -0.29
N THR A 9 39.45 41.06 -1.46
CA THR A 9 38.39 40.79 -2.46
C THR A 9 38.53 39.42 -3.09
N ARG A 10 39.75 39.00 -3.44
CA ARG A 10 40.04 37.66 -4.00
C ARG A 10 39.70 36.55 -3.03
N ASN A 11 40.01 36.66 -1.73
CA ASN A 11 39.67 35.68 -0.73
C ASN A 11 38.17 35.59 -0.52
N ARG A 12 37.44 36.71 -0.56
CA ARG A 12 35.96 36.70 -0.46
C ARG A 12 35.30 35.99 -1.64
N ILE A 13 35.80 36.21 -2.87
CA ILE A 13 35.32 35.56 -4.09
C ILE A 13 35.58 34.03 -4.00
N LEU A 14 36.76 33.60 -3.56
CA LEU A 14 37.06 32.18 -3.37
C LEU A 14 36.17 31.53 -2.35
N ILE A 15 35.88 32.19 -1.22
CA ILE A 15 34.98 31.71 -0.20
C ILE A 15 33.54 31.53 -0.76
N ILE A 16 33.04 32.49 -1.53
CA ILE A 16 31.73 32.43 -2.18
C ILE A 16 31.65 31.24 -3.16
N ILE A 17 32.69 31.03 -3.95
CA ILE A 17 32.76 29.91 -4.91
C ILE A 17 32.76 28.56 -4.17
N VAL A 18 33.49 28.42 -3.06
CA VAL A 18 33.54 27.20 -2.25
C VAL A 18 32.17 26.93 -1.61
N ILE A 19 31.56 27.98 -1.05
CA ILE A 19 30.21 27.83 -0.41
C ILE A 19 29.16 27.44 -1.46
N SER A 20 29.18 28.09 -2.67
CA SER A 20 28.22 27.75 -3.72
C SER A 20 28.40 26.32 -4.26
N SER A 21 29.65 25.85 -4.37
CA SER A 21 29.93 24.46 -4.78
C SER A 21 29.51 23.45 -3.75
N LEU A 22 29.72 23.73 -2.45
CA LEU A 22 29.23 22.87 -1.35
C LEU A 22 27.70 22.82 -1.31
N LEU A 23 27.05 23.97 -1.50
CA LEU A 23 25.59 24.03 -1.54
C LEU A 23 25.01 23.21 -2.70
N SER A 24 25.63 23.30 -3.90
CA SER A 24 25.22 22.51 -5.05
C SER A 24 25.41 21.01 -4.84
N LEU A 25 26.48 20.59 -4.16
CA LEU A 25 26.73 19.20 -3.82
C LEU A 25 25.69 18.67 -2.78
N ILE A 26 25.34 19.50 -1.80
CA ILE A 26 24.29 19.16 -0.83
C ILE A 26 22.93 19.03 -1.53
N ILE A 27 22.58 19.95 -2.43
CA ILE A 27 21.34 19.89 -3.19
C ILE A 27 21.30 18.63 -4.07
N LEU A 28 22.38 18.30 -4.76
CA LEU A 28 22.50 17.08 -5.57
C LEU A 28 22.40 15.82 -4.70
N TYR A 29 23.02 15.82 -3.52
CA TYR A 29 22.91 14.71 -2.56
C TYR A 29 21.46 14.53 -2.07
N VAL A 30 20.77 15.63 -1.70
CA VAL A 30 19.37 15.58 -1.24
C VAL A 30 18.44 15.13 -2.36
N ILE A 31 18.63 15.60 -3.60
CA ILE A 31 17.82 15.15 -4.74
C ILE A 31 18.05 13.65 -4.99
N ASN A 32 19.31 13.21 -5.00
CA ASN A 32 19.64 11.80 -5.25
C ASN A 32 19.21 10.87 -4.11
N SER A 33 19.17 11.35 -2.86
CA SER A 33 18.70 10.54 -1.70
C SER A 33 17.19 10.38 -1.67
N ASN A 34 16.43 11.31 -2.26
CA ASN A 34 14.97 11.20 -2.35
C ASN A 34 14.48 10.19 -3.41
N ASP A 35 15.33 9.83 -4.38
CA ASP A 35 14.98 8.83 -5.42
C ASP A 35 15.18 7.37 -4.96
N GLN A 36 15.72 7.13 -3.78
CA GLN A 36 16.05 5.77 -3.30
C GLN A 36 14.87 5.02 -2.66
N ASP A 37 13.72 5.65 -2.38
CA ASP A 37 12.66 5.05 -1.56
C ASP A 37 11.43 4.53 -2.33
N LEU A 38 11.42 4.56 -3.66
CA LEU A 38 10.30 4.05 -4.46
C LEU A 38 10.68 2.75 -5.19
N GLN A 39 11.17 1.76 -4.43
CA GLN A 39 11.26 0.42 -5.02
C GLN A 39 9.85 -0.14 -5.20
N PRO A 40 9.55 -0.71 -6.38
CA PRO A 40 8.25 -1.34 -6.60
C PRO A 40 8.06 -2.49 -5.60
N ILE A 41 6.90 -2.53 -4.95
CA ILE A 41 6.56 -3.61 -4.03
C ILE A 41 5.82 -4.68 -4.82
N TYR A 42 6.36 -5.89 -4.79
CA TYR A 42 5.70 -7.07 -5.35
C TYR A 42 5.10 -7.90 -4.22
N MET A 43 3.95 -8.46 -4.50
CA MET A 43 3.30 -9.42 -3.61
C MET A 43 4.00 -10.78 -3.79
N ASP A 44 4.60 -11.26 -2.71
CA ASP A 44 5.12 -12.63 -2.63
C ASP A 44 4.01 -13.59 -2.19
N SER A 45 4.26 -14.92 -2.34
CA SER A 45 3.39 -15.94 -1.78
C SER A 45 3.30 -15.80 -0.26
N PHE A 46 2.10 -15.90 0.26
CA PHE A 46 1.83 -16.04 1.69
C PHE A 46 0.63 -16.97 1.91
N VAL A 47 0.59 -17.60 3.08
CA VAL A 47 -0.48 -18.52 3.46
C VAL A 47 -1.18 -17.98 4.71
N LEU A 48 -2.49 -17.85 4.65
CA LEU A 48 -3.36 -17.56 5.79
C LEU A 48 -4.53 -18.57 5.79
N ASP A 49 -5.22 -18.66 6.91
CA ASP A 49 -6.39 -19.53 7.00
C ASP A 49 -7.62 -18.90 6.32
N ASP A 50 -8.39 -19.71 5.64
CA ASP A 50 -9.73 -19.33 5.17
C ASP A 50 -10.76 -19.35 6.33
N LEU A 51 -12.04 -19.10 6.02
CA LEU A 51 -13.11 -19.06 7.03
C LEU A 51 -13.43 -20.43 7.64
N ASP A 52 -12.97 -21.51 7.02
CA ASP A 52 -13.09 -22.89 7.53
C ASP A 52 -11.83 -23.33 8.32
N GLY A 53 -10.86 -22.43 8.48
CA GLY A 53 -9.59 -22.68 9.16
C GLY A 53 -8.63 -23.55 8.33
N GLN A 54 -8.76 -23.53 7.00
CA GLN A 54 -7.86 -24.26 6.11
C GLN A 54 -6.82 -23.29 5.53
N PRO A 55 -5.53 -23.68 5.52
CA PRO A 55 -4.49 -22.86 4.93
C PRO A 55 -4.67 -22.69 3.42
N LEU A 56 -4.65 -21.45 2.96
CA LEU A 56 -4.78 -21.08 1.56
C LEU A 56 -3.64 -20.15 1.13
N ASP A 57 -2.98 -20.47 0.02
CA ASP A 57 -1.96 -19.60 -0.57
C ASP A 57 -2.64 -18.50 -1.41
N ILE A 58 -2.21 -17.26 -1.23
CA ILE A 58 -2.72 -16.13 -1.99
C ILE A 58 -2.54 -16.29 -3.50
N LEU A 59 -1.48 -16.96 -3.95
CA LEU A 59 -1.22 -17.17 -5.36
C LEU A 59 -2.29 -18.02 -6.02
N ASP A 60 -2.93 -18.92 -5.29
CA ASP A 60 -4.07 -19.71 -5.78
C ASP A 60 -5.30 -18.83 -6.05
N LEU A 61 -5.45 -17.71 -5.30
CA LEU A 61 -6.53 -16.74 -5.48
C LEU A 61 -6.19 -15.67 -6.51
N HIS A 62 -4.92 -15.26 -6.59
CA HIS A 62 -4.48 -14.23 -7.54
C HIS A 62 -4.56 -14.73 -9.00
N ASN A 63 -4.21 -15.99 -9.25
CA ASN A 63 -4.32 -16.67 -10.55
C ASN A 63 -3.93 -15.80 -11.77
N GLN A 64 -2.96 -14.89 -11.60
CA GLN A 64 -2.53 -13.91 -12.62
C GLN A 64 -3.64 -12.94 -13.08
N GLU A 65 -4.65 -12.70 -12.24
CA GLU A 65 -5.67 -11.68 -12.45
C GLU A 65 -5.43 -10.50 -11.50
N PRO A 66 -5.84 -9.26 -11.86
CA PRO A 66 -5.73 -8.15 -10.92
C PRO A 66 -6.52 -8.42 -9.64
N LEU A 67 -5.97 -8.02 -8.49
CA LEU A 67 -6.56 -8.31 -7.19
C LEU A 67 -6.61 -7.07 -6.31
N ILE A 68 -7.77 -6.75 -5.78
CA ILE A 68 -7.96 -5.79 -4.67
C ILE A 68 -7.81 -6.58 -3.38
N ILE A 69 -6.82 -6.26 -2.56
CA ILE A 69 -6.63 -6.84 -1.23
C ILE A 69 -6.98 -5.78 -0.20
N ASN A 70 -7.97 -6.08 0.64
CA ASN A 70 -8.44 -5.19 1.70
C ASN A 70 -8.12 -5.78 3.08
N PHE A 71 -7.28 -5.11 3.86
CA PHE A 71 -6.99 -5.44 5.26
C PHE A 71 -8.00 -4.74 6.17
N TRP A 72 -8.67 -5.51 7.02
CA TRP A 72 -9.76 -5.03 7.84
C TRP A 72 -9.89 -5.78 9.17
N ALA A 73 -10.80 -5.33 10.05
CA ALA A 73 -11.16 -6.04 11.27
C ALA A 73 -12.64 -5.78 11.65
N THR A 74 -13.24 -6.67 12.40
CA THR A 74 -14.65 -6.53 12.83
C THR A 74 -14.86 -5.34 13.77
N TRP A 75 -13.88 -5.01 14.58
CA TRP A 75 -13.88 -3.86 15.51
C TRP A 75 -13.53 -2.51 14.84
N CYS A 76 -13.09 -2.51 13.59
CA CYS A 76 -12.70 -1.32 12.85
C CYS A 76 -13.92 -0.64 12.22
N ALA A 77 -14.37 0.47 12.80
CA ALA A 77 -15.58 1.16 12.34
C ALA A 77 -15.54 1.65 10.89
N PRO A 78 -14.46 2.25 10.34
CA PRO A 78 -14.38 2.59 8.93
C PRO A 78 -14.34 1.35 8.02
N CYS A 79 -13.70 0.24 8.45
CA CYS A 79 -13.71 -1.01 7.69
C CYS A 79 -15.14 -1.53 7.48
N ARG A 80 -15.93 -1.58 8.55
CA ARG A 80 -17.35 -2.01 8.50
C ARG A 80 -18.18 -1.21 7.50
N LYS A 81 -17.86 0.08 7.29
CA LYS A 81 -18.60 0.95 6.36
C LYS A 81 -18.29 0.65 4.89
N GLU A 82 -17.06 0.27 4.58
CA GLU A 82 -16.65 0.00 3.20
C GLU A 82 -17.01 -1.41 2.71
N MET A 83 -17.20 -2.39 3.61
CA MET A 83 -17.47 -3.79 3.26
C MET A 83 -18.68 -3.96 2.31
N PRO A 84 -19.83 -3.29 2.50
CA PRO A 84 -20.94 -3.40 1.55
C PRO A 84 -20.61 -2.85 0.16
N LEU A 85 -19.76 -1.82 0.08
CA LEU A 85 -19.30 -1.26 -1.20
C LEU A 85 -18.38 -2.23 -1.94
N LEU A 86 -17.42 -2.84 -1.24
CA LEU A 86 -16.52 -3.85 -1.79
C LEU A 86 -17.30 -5.09 -2.22
N ASN A 87 -18.26 -5.54 -1.42
CA ASN A 87 -19.11 -6.68 -1.77
C ASN A 87 -19.96 -6.42 -3.02
N ASN A 88 -20.56 -5.24 -3.13
CA ASN A 88 -21.30 -4.86 -4.34
C ASN A 88 -20.37 -4.81 -5.57
N TYR A 89 -19.15 -4.29 -5.44
CA TYR A 89 -18.15 -4.32 -6.51
C TYR A 89 -17.85 -5.75 -6.92
N TYR A 90 -17.56 -6.64 -5.96
CA TYR A 90 -17.28 -8.05 -6.20
C TYR A 90 -18.38 -8.76 -6.98
N LEU A 91 -19.64 -8.53 -6.60
CA LEU A 91 -20.82 -9.15 -7.24
C LEU A 91 -21.13 -8.60 -8.62
N THR A 92 -20.75 -7.36 -8.92
CA THR A 92 -21.11 -6.67 -10.16
C THR A 92 -19.95 -6.49 -11.15
N ARG A 93 -18.72 -6.89 -10.76
CA ARG A 93 -17.55 -6.76 -11.63
C ARG A 93 -17.64 -7.68 -12.85
N ASN A 94 -17.02 -7.26 -13.94
CA ASN A 94 -16.80 -8.09 -15.12
C ASN A 94 -15.55 -8.98 -14.94
N ALA A 95 -15.39 -9.99 -15.81
CA ALA A 95 -14.28 -10.95 -15.71
C ALA A 95 -12.88 -10.35 -15.91
N ASP A 96 -12.79 -9.21 -16.58
CA ASP A 96 -11.57 -8.44 -16.84
C ASP A 96 -11.23 -7.40 -15.74
N GLN A 97 -12.09 -7.27 -14.75
CA GLN A 97 -11.89 -6.38 -13.61
C GLN A 97 -11.27 -7.12 -12.41
N ALA A 98 -10.53 -6.40 -11.56
CA ALA A 98 -9.88 -6.96 -10.38
C ALA A 98 -10.84 -7.78 -9.52
N ASN A 99 -10.38 -8.91 -9.05
CA ASN A 99 -11.04 -9.68 -8.01
C ASN A 99 -10.92 -8.96 -6.65
N VAL A 100 -11.64 -9.42 -5.64
CA VAL A 100 -11.57 -8.87 -4.28
C VAL A 100 -11.20 -9.97 -3.30
N LEU A 101 -10.26 -9.67 -2.39
CA LEU A 101 -9.88 -10.50 -1.26
C LEU A 101 -9.90 -9.64 0.01
N GLY A 102 -10.61 -10.08 1.02
CA GLY A 102 -10.51 -9.53 2.38
C GLY A 102 -9.45 -10.27 3.19
N ILE A 103 -8.59 -9.56 3.89
CA ILE A 103 -7.71 -10.13 4.91
C ILE A 103 -8.13 -9.56 6.26
N ALA A 104 -8.76 -10.40 7.07
CA ALA A 104 -9.25 -10.04 8.39
C ALA A 104 -8.14 -10.17 9.44
N ILE A 105 -7.89 -9.12 10.19
CA ILE A 105 -6.96 -9.09 11.33
C ILE A 105 -7.77 -9.22 12.61
N ASP A 106 -8.25 -10.43 12.88
CA ASP A 106 -9.19 -10.72 13.96
C ASP A 106 -9.26 -12.21 14.27
N GLU A 107 -10.08 -12.59 15.24
CA GLU A 107 -10.40 -13.97 15.57
C GLU A 107 -11.41 -14.57 14.56
N ILE A 108 -11.17 -15.79 14.11
CA ILE A 108 -11.96 -16.44 13.06
C ILE A 108 -13.47 -16.49 13.36
N ASP A 109 -13.86 -16.74 14.62
CA ASP A 109 -15.27 -16.80 15.02
C ASP A 109 -15.97 -15.43 14.88
N GLN A 110 -15.23 -14.33 15.17
CA GLN A 110 -15.73 -12.96 15.00
C GLN A 110 -15.91 -12.63 13.53
N VAL A 111 -14.93 -13.02 12.70
CA VAL A 111 -14.95 -12.83 11.25
C VAL A 111 -16.09 -13.59 10.62
N ASN A 112 -16.26 -14.88 10.95
CA ASN A 112 -17.36 -15.72 10.45
C ASN A 112 -18.73 -15.13 10.76
N SER A 113 -18.92 -14.68 12.02
CA SER A 113 -20.18 -14.05 12.45
C SER A 113 -20.45 -12.76 11.64
N PHE A 114 -19.44 -11.93 11.44
CA PHE A 114 -19.53 -10.66 10.73
C PHE A 114 -19.80 -10.85 9.22
N VAL A 115 -19.08 -11.77 8.58
CA VAL A 115 -19.27 -12.12 7.16
C VAL A 115 -20.68 -12.61 6.91
N ALA A 116 -21.19 -13.47 7.78
CA ALA A 116 -22.57 -13.98 7.70
C ALA A 116 -23.61 -12.87 7.94
N GLU A 117 -23.39 -11.96 8.91
CA GLU A 117 -24.30 -10.85 9.22
C GLU A 117 -24.45 -9.89 8.03
N LEU A 118 -23.33 -9.55 7.36
CA LEU A 118 -23.34 -8.59 6.24
C LEU A 118 -23.54 -9.25 4.87
N GLY A 119 -23.55 -10.56 4.78
CA GLY A 119 -23.66 -11.29 3.52
C GLY A 119 -22.49 -10.98 2.59
N ILE A 120 -21.26 -11.11 3.08
CA ILE A 120 -20.04 -10.89 2.28
C ILE A 120 -19.78 -12.14 1.43
N ASP A 121 -19.67 -11.96 0.12
CA ASP A 121 -19.52 -13.04 -0.87
C ASP A 121 -18.09 -13.18 -1.40
N PHE A 122 -17.26 -12.14 -1.29
CA PHE A 122 -15.86 -12.23 -1.71
C PHE A 122 -15.03 -13.09 -0.73
N PRO A 123 -13.95 -13.74 -1.21
CA PRO A 123 -13.06 -14.54 -0.37
C PRO A 123 -12.49 -13.74 0.80
N VAL A 124 -12.41 -14.37 1.97
CA VAL A 124 -11.82 -13.80 3.18
C VAL A 124 -10.79 -14.76 3.74
N LEU A 125 -9.58 -14.26 3.99
CA LEU A 125 -8.57 -14.93 4.79
C LEU A 125 -8.47 -14.27 6.16
N VAL A 126 -8.06 -15.07 7.14
CA VAL A 126 -7.98 -14.64 8.53
C VAL A 126 -6.55 -14.81 9.04
N GLY A 127 -6.06 -13.81 9.75
CA GLY A 127 -4.78 -13.86 10.45
C GLY A 127 -4.74 -12.82 11.55
N GLN A 128 -3.82 -12.98 12.49
CA GLN A 128 -3.59 -12.03 13.57
C GLN A 128 -2.25 -11.30 13.34
N SER A 129 -1.21 -11.73 14.05
CA SER A 129 0.16 -11.17 13.87
C SER A 129 0.68 -11.34 12.46
N GLU A 130 0.43 -12.48 11.83
CA GLU A 130 0.85 -12.80 10.47
C GLU A 130 0.25 -11.85 9.44
N ALA A 131 -1.04 -11.52 9.60
CA ALA A 131 -1.71 -10.56 8.70
C ALA A 131 -1.21 -9.12 8.92
N TYR A 132 -0.83 -8.73 10.15
CA TYR A 132 -0.16 -7.45 10.42
C TYR A 132 1.23 -7.38 9.78
N GLU A 133 2.03 -8.42 9.93
CA GLU A 133 3.36 -8.51 9.31
C GLU A 133 3.25 -8.43 7.78
N LEU A 134 2.31 -9.19 7.21
CA LEU A 134 2.02 -9.14 5.78
C LEU A 134 1.62 -7.73 5.33
N MET A 135 0.67 -7.10 6.02
CA MET A 135 0.21 -5.73 5.70
C MET A 135 1.38 -4.72 5.73
N GLN A 136 2.34 -4.89 6.64
CA GLN A 136 3.54 -4.06 6.72
C GLN A 136 4.47 -4.29 5.52
N THR A 137 4.72 -5.54 5.13
CA THR A 137 5.56 -5.86 3.95
C THR A 137 4.93 -5.34 2.66
N LEU A 138 3.61 -5.27 2.59
CA LEU A 138 2.86 -4.73 1.46
C LEU A 138 2.66 -3.20 1.52
N GLY A 139 3.43 -2.50 2.36
CA GLY A 139 3.58 -1.04 2.32
C GLY A 139 2.85 -0.25 3.40
N ASN A 140 2.05 -0.87 4.28
CA ASN A 140 1.42 -0.15 5.40
C ASN A 140 2.35 -0.08 6.62
N THR A 141 3.34 0.76 6.56
CA THR A 141 4.34 0.92 7.63
C THR A 141 3.79 1.52 8.92
N ILE A 142 2.63 2.18 8.87
CA ILE A 142 1.97 2.79 10.05
C ILE A 142 0.92 1.90 10.69
N LEU A 143 0.65 0.71 10.10
CA LEU A 143 -0.24 -0.34 10.60
C LEU A 143 -1.66 0.14 10.94
N THR A 144 -2.23 1.03 10.12
CA THR A 144 -3.61 1.52 10.26
C THR A 144 -4.60 0.70 9.43
N LEU A 145 -5.83 0.56 9.94
CA LEU A 145 -6.95 -0.06 9.23
C LEU A 145 -8.04 0.98 8.92
N PRO A 146 -8.75 0.83 7.81
CA PRO A 146 -8.52 -0.16 6.75
C PRO A 146 -7.29 0.18 5.91
N TYR A 147 -6.73 -0.84 5.27
CA TYR A 147 -5.68 -0.67 4.27
C TYR A 147 -6.02 -1.49 3.03
N THR A 148 -6.02 -0.85 1.88
CA THR A 148 -6.35 -1.51 0.62
C THR A 148 -5.22 -1.32 -0.39
N ILE A 149 -4.85 -2.39 -1.06
CA ILE A 149 -3.92 -2.37 -2.20
C ILE A 149 -4.57 -2.97 -3.43
N VAL A 150 -4.05 -2.61 -4.59
CA VAL A 150 -4.36 -3.25 -5.86
C VAL A 150 -3.09 -3.83 -6.44
N VAL A 151 -3.14 -5.11 -6.75
CA VAL A 151 -2.05 -5.87 -7.35
C VAL A 151 -2.42 -6.16 -8.80
N ASN A 152 -1.50 -5.94 -9.74
CA ASN A 152 -1.69 -6.28 -11.14
C ASN A 152 -1.39 -7.77 -11.41
N ASN A 153 -1.54 -8.21 -12.65
CA ASN A 153 -1.31 -9.59 -13.08
C ASN A 153 0.12 -10.10 -12.82
N GLU A 154 1.09 -9.20 -12.67
CA GLU A 154 2.50 -9.53 -12.42
C GLU A 154 2.83 -9.57 -10.91
N GLY A 155 1.84 -9.33 -10.03
CA GLY A 155 2.05 -9.23 -8.59
C GLY A 155 2.53 -7.86 -8.12
N LEU A 156 2.66 -6.86 -8.99
CA LEU A 156 3.07 -5.52 -8.62
C LEU A 156 1.93 -4.74 -7.97
N ILE A 157 2.19 -4.11 -6.81
CA ILE A 157 1.26 -3.17 -6.19
C ILE A 157 1.23 -1.88 -7.01
N ILE A 158 0.11 -1.60 -7.65
CA ILE A 158 -0.10 -0.43 -8.53
C ILE A 158 -0.91 0.68 -7.88
N TRP A 159 -1.55 0.41 -6.75
CA TRP A 159 -2.35 1.38 -6.00
C TRP A 159 -2.47 0.98 -4.53
N SER A 160 -2.54 1.96 -3.63
CA SER A 160 -2.77 1.70 -2.20
C SER A 160 -3.50 2.85 -1.52
N LYS A 161 -4.23 2.54 -0.43
CA LYS A 161 -4.91 3.51 0.41
C LYS A 161 -5.02 3.03 1.85
N SER A 162 -4.67 3.90 2.81
CA SER A 162 -4.72 3.62 4.26
C SER A 162 -5.93 4.27 4.94
N THR A 163 -7.05 4.41 4.24
CA THR A 163 -8.32 4.93 4.75
C THR A 163 -9.50 4.24 4.05
N GLU A 164 -10.71 4.43 4.55
CA GLU A 164 -11.96 3.90 3.99
C GLU A 164 -12.03 4.06 2.46
N ILE A 165 -12.30 2.97 1.74
CA ILE A 165 -12.56 2.95 0.29
C ILE A 165 -13.90 3.60 -0.02
N LYS A 166 -13.91 4.43 -1.04
CA LYS A 166 -15.10 5.09 -1.57
C LYS A 166 -15.37 4.68 -3.01
N ARG A 167 -16.54 5.04 -3.52
CA ARG A 167 -16.94 4.75 -4.91
C ARG A 167 -15.95 5.31 -5.93
N GLU A 168 -15.42 6.50 -5.67
CA GLU A 168 -14.45 7.17 -6.54
C GLU A 168 -13.14 6.39 -6.65
N ASP A 169 -12.72 5.75 -5.54
CA ASP A 169 -11.52 4.92 -5.51
C ASP A 169 -11.70 3.68 -6.40
N LEU A 170 -12.86 3.01 -6.32
CA LEU A 170 -13.16 1.86 -7.20
C LEU A 170 -13.21 2.25 -8.67
N GLN A 171 -13.74 3.44 -8.99
CA GLN A 171 -13.70 3.97 -10.37
C GLN A 171 -12.27 4.22 -10.85
N GLN A 172 -11.40 4.74 -9.99
CA GLN A 172 -9.98 4.92 -10.30
C GLN A 172 -9.30 3.57 -10.52
N ILE A 173 -9.52 2.59 -9.65
CA ILE A 173 -8.96 1.24 -9.74
C ILE A 173 -9.33 0.58 -11.06
N GLN A 174 -10.58 0.72 -11.52
CA GLN A 174 -11.02 0.19 -12.82
C GLN A 174 -10.31 0.81 -14.03
N GLN A 175 -9.70 1.98 -13.89
CA GLN A 175 -8.93 2.64 -14.96
C GLN A 175 -7.46 2.23 -14.99
N LEU A 176 -6.98 1.55 -13.96
CA LEU A 176 -5.59 1.09 -13.83
C LEU A 176 -5.35 -0.33 -14.39
N GLN A 177 -6.43 -1.00 -14.80
CA GLN A 177 -6.44 -2.40 -15.23
C GLN A 177 -6.43 -2.55 -16.75
#